data_ba9ba95aaf631a54e035fea9e2a6aedc
#
_entry.id   ba9ba95aaf631a54e035fea9e2a6aedc
#
_cell.length_a   1.000
_cell.length_b   1.000
_cell.length_c   1.000
_cell.angle_alpha   90.00
_cell.angle_beta   90.00
_cell.angle_gamma   90.00
#
_symmetry.space_group_name_H-M   'P 1'
#
loop_
_entity.id
_entity.type
_entity.pdbx_description
1 polymer ?
#
loop_
_entity_poly.entity_id
_entity_poly.type
_entity_poly.pdbx_seq_one_letter_code
_entity_poly.pdbx_strand_id
1 'polypeptide(L)'
;MPSINMPVFNVPTFKKSVFALVVAAGTSMAASTTQANEVEVLHWWTSGGEARAANVLKELMEAEGYGWQDFAVAGGGGETAMTVLKSRAMSGNPPSAALINGPEIQEWGKLGLLGNLDEVATAEDWDDLLPEIVADIMRYDGHYVAVPANVHRVNWLWANPDVLEAAGVEMPTTLDELFTAGEAIREAGFVPLAHGGQAWQDATVFESVVLGSQGAEFYQQALVELDPEALGGEQMIAALEDFKRLRELMDEGMSGRDWNIATAMVIEGTAGFQLMGDWAKGEFTAAGLTAGEDYLCAAAPGTEDAFTFNIDSLTMFRMSDDAGREAQQTLARLVLEPTFQEAFNLAKGSIPARSDLDISDFDSCAQQSLADFQRTADEGGLVPSLAHGMAVRADVQGAIFDVVTNYFNDTNMPAEEAAERLVSAAETASF
;
A
#
# COMPACT_ATOMS: atom_id res chain seq x y z
N MET A 1 -45.00 8.63 47.88
CA MET A 1 -44.84 10.00 47.34
C MET A 1 -44.26 10.84 48.49
N PRO A 2 -43.04 11.27 48.43
CA PRO A 2 -42.62 12.51 49.08
C PRO A 2 -42.08 13.48 48.05
N SER A 3 -42.56 14.73 48.21
CA SER A 3 -42.25 15.93 47.49
C SER A 3 -40.83 16.42 47.81
N ILE A 4 -40.04 16.73 46.77
CA ILE A 4 -38.73 17.35 46.91
C ILE A 4 -38.87 18.86 46.64
N ASN A 5 -38.57 19.66 47.68
CA ASN A 5 -38.43 21.13 47.65
C ASN A 5 -37.13 21.52 46.94
N MET A 6 -37.22 22.39 45.97
CA MET A 6 -36.05 23.11 45.43
C MET A 6 -35.86 24.48 46.12
N PRO A 7 -34.63 24.90 46.45
CA PRO A 7 -34.37 26.21 46.99
C PRO A 7 -34.27 27.27 45.87
N VAL A 8 -34.91 28.39 46.15
CA VAL A 8 -34.89 29.62 45.33
C VAL A 8 -33.58 30.36 45.57
N PHE A 9 -32.80 30.63 44.53
CA PHE A 9 -31.62 31.46 44.61
C PHE A 9 -31.97 32.94 44.27
N ASN A 10 -31.70 33.81 45.26
CA ASN A 10 -31.79 35.25 45.17
C ASN A 10 -30.67 35.86 44.31
N VAL A 11 -31.02 36.71 43.34
CA VAL A 11 -30.11 37.47 42.49
C VAL A 11 -29.90 38.85 43.11
N PRO A 12 -28.66 39.28 43.42
CA PRO A 12 -28.40 40.65 43.86
C PRO A 12 -28.30 41.63 42.69
N THR A 13 -29.04 42.73 42.79
CA THR A 13 -29.00 43.90 41.92
C THR A 13 -27.68 44.64 42.03
N PHE A 14 -26.91 44.77 40.94
CA PHE A 14 -25.73 45.61 40.86
C PHE A 14 -26.05 46.99 40.29
N LYS A 15 -25.62 48.03 41.02
CA LYS A 15 -25.74 49.45 40.71
C LYS A 15 -24.91 49.84 39.49
N LYS A 16 -25.48 50.72 38.67
CA LYS A 16 -24.83 51.34 37.51
C LYS A 16 -23.72 52.32 38.04
N SER A 17 -22.46 52.04 37.65
CA SER A 17 -21.37 53.01 37.72
C SER A 17 -20.94 53.38 36.33
N VAL A 18 -21.02 54.67 36.02
CA VAL A 18 -20.54 55.26 34.77
C VAL A 18 -19.01 55.32 34.85
N PHE A 19 -18.34 54.63 33.92
CA PHE A 19 -16.90 54.78 33.72
C PHE A 19 -16.62 55.41 32.36
N ALA A 20 -15.82 56.44 32.38
CA ALA A 20 -15.40 57.26 31.24
C ALA A 20 -14.57 56.43 30.23
N LEU A 21 -14.91 56.65 28.96
CA LEU A 21 -14.21 56.03 27.79
C LEU A 21 -12.87 56.74 27.59
N VAL A 22 -11.75 56.10 27.90
CA VAL A 22 -10.41 56.46 27.39
C VAL A 22 -10.17 55.67 26.13
N VAL A 23 -10.24 56.34 24.97
CA VAL A 23 -9.85 55.79 23.69
C VAL A 23 -8.33 55.70 23.64
N ALA A 24 -7.74 54.58 23.97
CA ALA A 24 -6.36 54.25 23.62
C ALA A 24 -6.36 53.63 22.22
N ALA A 25 -5.87 54.40 21.24
CA ALA A 25 -5.57 53.87 19.91
C ALA A 25 -4.41 52.87 20.03
N GLY A 26 -4.76 51.63 20.32
CA GLY A 26 -3.87 50.49 20.18
C GLY A 26 -3.80 50.12 18.69
N THR A 27 -2.68 50.42 18.04
CA THR A 27 -2.28 49.83 16.78
C THR A 27 -2.21 48.30 17.02
N SER A 28 -3.30 47.60 16.70
CA SER A 28 -3.26 46.15 16.50
C SER A 28 -2.34 45.90 15.33
N MET A 29 -1.08 45.59 15.58
CA MET A 29 -0.30 44.78 14.65
C MET A 29 -1.08 43.47 14.54
N ALA A 30 -1.88 43.36 13.49
CA ALA A 30 -2.27 42.05 12.97
C ALA A 30 -0.94 41.35 12.68
N ALA A 31 -0.50 40.46 13.56
CA ALA A 31 0.40 39.40 13.16
C ALA A 31 -0.37 38.71 12.05
N SER A 32 -0.03 38.99 10.80
CA SER A 32 -0.28 38.09 9.70
C SER A 32 0.43 36.84 10.15
N THR A 33 -0.32 35.88 10.69
CA THR A 33 0.10 34.49 10.62
C THR A 33 0.26 34.25 9.12
N THR A 34 1.51 34.28 8.63
CA THR A 34 1.87 33.60 7.40
C THR A 34 1.36 32.20 7.65
N GLN A 35 0.26 31.85 6.99
CA GLN A 35 -0.17 30.48 6.87
C GLN A 35 1.06 29.80 6.23
N ALA A 36 1.77 29.01 7.02
CA ALA A 36 2.92 28.29 6.51
C ALA A 36 2.43 27.57 5.25
N ASN A 37 3.21 27.65 4.17
CA ASN A 37 2.93 26.88 2.96
C ASN A 37 2.81 25.42 3.40
N GLU A 38 1.60 24.92 3.45
CA GLU A 38 1.27 23.62 4.01
C GLU A 38 0.93 22.66 2.86
N VAL A 39 1.48 21.45 2.89
CA VAL A 39 1.10 20.36 1.98
C VAL A 39 0.14 19.44 2.69
N GLU A 40 -1.03 19.22 2.12
CA GLU A 40 -1.97 18.21 2.55
C GLU A 40 -1.72 16.95 1.71
N VAL A 41 -1.40 15.82 2.38
CA VAL A 41 -1.09 14.56 1.73
C VAL A 41 -2.09 13.49 2.14
N LEU A 42 -2.88 13.01 1.19
CA LEU A 42 -3.83 11.92 1.41
C LEU A 42 -3.12 10.58 1.16
N HIS A 43 -3.16 9.70 2.16
CA HIS A 43 -2.56 8.36 2.07
C HIS A 43 -3.28 7.36 2.99
N TRP A 44 -2.91 6.07 2.90
CA TRP A 44 -3.44 4.99 3.76
C TRP A 44 -2.37 4.30 4.60
N TRP A 45 -1.21 4.88 4.78
CA TRP A 45 -0.13 4.36 5.62
C TRP A 45 -0.47 4.55 7.11
N THR A 46 -1.17 3.60 7.69
CA THR A 46 -1.74 3.71 9.05
C THR A 46 -1.27 2.64 10.03
N SER A 47 -0.55 1.59 9.58
CA SER A 47 0.09 0.63 10.48
C SER A 47 1.27 1.24 11.24
N GLY A 48 1.81 0.50 12.22
CA GLY A 48 2.94 0.98 13.02
C GLY A 48 4.19 1.28 12.19
N GLY A 49 4.55 0.41 11.23
CA GLY A 49 5.65 0.59 10.30
C GLY A 49 5.41 1.73 9.33
N GLU A 50 4.24 1.75 8.72
CA GLU A 50 3.84 2.74 7.73
C GLU A 50 3.77 4.17 8.28
N ALA A 51 3.20 4.36 9.47
CA ALA A 51 3.12 5.68 10.12
C ALA A 51 4.51 6.24 10.44
N ARG A 52 5.48 5.36 10.82
CA ARG A 52 6.87 5.80 10.99
C ARG A 52 7.51 6.21 9.68
N ALA A 53 7.27 5.48 8.59
CA ALA A 53 7.76 5.83 7.27
C ALA A 53 7.18 7.18 6.80
N ALA A 54 5.87 7.40 6.94
CA ALA A 54 5.23 8.68 6.61
C ALA A 54 5.81 9.86 7.41
N ASN A 55 6.16 9.63 8.68
CA ASN A 55 6.74 10.67 9.54
C ASN A 55 8.12 11.15 9.04
N VAL A 56 8.89 10.32 8.36
CA VAL A 56 10.17 10.75 7.73
C VAL A 56 9.94 11.90 6.76
N LEU A 57 8.94 11.78 5.88
CA LEU A 57 8.62 12.83 4.91
C LEU A 57 8.11 14.10 5.56
N LYS A 58 7.27 13.95 6.58
CA LYS A 58 6.79 15.07 7.39
C LYS A 58 7.95 15.86 8.02
N GLU A 59 8.88 15.18 8.68
CA GLU A 59 10.05 15.82 9.31
C GLU A 59 10.93 16.56 8.30
N LEU A 60 11.12 16.00 7.11
CA LEU A 60 11.87 16.66 6.03
C LEU A 60 11.15 17.91 5.53
N MET A 61 9.84 17.88 5.31
CA MET A 61 9.06 19.05 4.90
C MET A 61 9.09 20.15 5.96
N GLU A 62 8.95 19.80 7.25
CA GLU A 62 9.04 20.75 8.36
C GLU A 62 10.45 21.36 8.48
N ALA A 63 11.51 20.61 8.19
CA ALA A 63 12.90 21.11 8.17
C ALA A 63 13.13 22.13 7.05
N GLU A 64 12.45 22.00 5.91
CA GLU A 64 12.46 22.97 4.80
C GLU A 64 11.54 24.19 5.08
N GLY A 65 10.83 24.19 6.20
CA GLY A 65 9.95 25.30 6.62
C GLY A 65 8.53 25.24 6.07
N TYR A 66 8.11 24.09 5.56
CA TYR A 66 6.74 23.83 5.11
C TYR A 66 5.92 23.15 6.21
N GLY A 67 4.61 23.46 6.26
CA GLY A 67 3.66 22.72 7.09
C GLY A 67 3.29 21.38 6.45
N TRP A 68 2.96 20.41 7.29
CA TRP A 68 2.45 19.11 6.88
C TRP A 68 1.07 18.86 7.44
N GLN A 69 0.08 18.68 6.57
CA GLN A 69 -1.24 18.22 6.95
C GLN A 69 -1.39 16.75 6.56
N ASP A 70 -1.32 15.91 7.57
CA ASP A 70 -1.49 14.47 7.45
C ASP A 70 -2.96 14.13 7.23
N PHE A 71 -3.27 13.51 6.09
CA PHE A 71 -4.61 13.03 5.79
C PHE A 71 -4.61 11.51 5.60
N ALA A 72 -4.31 10.81 6.68
CA ALA A 72 -4.31 9.35 6.71
C ALA A 72 -5.75 8.82 6.74
N VAL A 73 -6.09 7.93 5.80
CA VAL A 73 -7.40 7.27 5.70
C VAL A 73 -7.21 5.78 5.95
N ALA A 74 -7.69 5.31 7.10
CA ALA A 74 -7.62 3.90 7.43
C ALA A 74 -8.51 3.04 6.52
N GLY A 75 -8.07 1.83 6.25
CA GLY A 75 -8.72 0.87 5.37
C GLY A 75 -7.75 0.34 4.33
N GLY A 76 -7.29 -0.88 4.50
CA GLY A 76 -6.22 -1.50 3.73
C GLY A 76 -6.46 -1.43 2.21
N GLY A 77 -5.37 -1.41 1.45
CA GLY A 77 -5.41 -1.40 -0.01
C GLY A 77 -5.83 -0.07 -0.67
N GLY A 78 -6.15 0.98 0.11
CA GLY A 78 -6.44 2.32 -0.42
C GLY A 78 -7.86 2.57 -0.94
N GLU A 79 -8.77 1.62 -0.99
CA GLU A 79 -10.14 1.78 -1.53
C GLU A 79 -10.93 2.92 -0.87
N THR A 80 -10.88 2.99 0.47
CA THR A 80 -11.54 4.05 1.24
C THR A 80 -10.91 5.40 0.95
N ALA A 81 -9.58 5.47 0.87
CA ALA A 81 -8.84 6.68 0.54
C ALA A 81 -9.19 7.19 -0.86
N MET A 82 -9.27 6.31 -1.86
CA MET A 82 -9.68 6.68 -3.22
C MET A 82 -11.12 7.17 -3.29
N THR A 83 -12.04 6.61 -2.51
CA THR A 83 -13.42 7.11 -2.41
C THR A 83 -13.45 8.53 -1.86
N VAL A 84 -12.68 8.81 -0.81
CA VAL A 84 -12.53 10.15 -0.23
C VAL A 84 -11.92 11.11 -1.24
N LEU A 85 -10.83 10.71 -1.91
CA LEU A 85 -10.15 11.51 -2.95
C LEU A 85 -11.10 11.91 -4.08
N LYS A 86 -11.83 10.93 -4.63
CA LYS A 86 -12.83 11.17 -5.69
C LYS A 86 -13.91 12.16 -5.25
N SER A 87 -14.43 12.04 -4.03
CA SER A 87 -15.41 12.96 -3.46
C SER A 87 -14.86 14.38 -3.33
N ARG A 88 -13.63 14.54 -2.84
CA ARG A 88 -12.96 15.85 -2.69
C ARG A 88 -12.66 16.50 -4.04
N ALA A 89 -12.12 15.74 -4.99
CA ALA A 89 -11.82 16.23 -6.33
C ALA A 89 -13.08 16.72 -7.06
N MET A 90 -14.18 15.96 -6.98
CA MET A 90 -15.48 16.35 -7.54
C MET A 90 -16.06 17.63 -6.91
N SER A 91 -15.73 17.88 -5.64
CA SER A 91 -16.12 19.10 -4.92
C SER A 91 -15.19 20.28 -5.22
N GLY A 92 -14.17 20.12 -6.05
CA GLY A 92 -13.19 21.15 -6.38
C GLY A 92 -12.17 21.44 -5.28
N ASN A 93 -11.99 20.52 -4.34
CA ASN A 93 -11.07 20.64 -3.20
C ASN A 93 -10.19 19.39 -3.04
N PRO A 94 -9.37 19.02 -4.06
CA PRO A 94 -8.41 17.93 -3.91
C PRO A 94 -7.33 18.29 -2.88
N PRO A 95 -6.61 17.30 -2.29
CA PRO A 95 -5.43 17.57 -1.49
C PRO A 95 -4.28 18.09 -2.35
N SER A 96 -3.17 18.54 -1.73
CA SER A 96 -1.96 18.93 -2.47
C SER A 96 -1.34 17.73 -3.19
N ALA A 97 -1.28 16.60 -2.51
CA ALA A 97 -0.82 15.33 -3.06
C ALA A 97 -1.68 14.16 -2.52
N ALA A 98 -1.73 13.09 -3.28
CA ALA A 98 -2.34 11.84 -2.83
C ALA A 98 -1.50 10.64 -3.25
N LEU A 99 -1.51 9.61 -2.42
CA LEU A 99 -1.00 8.30 -2.78
C LEU A 99 -1.91 7.71 -3.87
N ILE A 100 -1.37 7.44 -5.04
CA ILE A 100 -2.07 6.87 -6.19
C ILE A 100 -1.10 5.94 -6.92
N ASN A 101 -1.57 4.75 -7.29
CA ASN A 101 -0.73 3.74 -7.90
C ASN A 101 -1.11 3.48 -9.37
N GLY A 102 -0.13 3.15 -10.18
CA GLY A 102 -0.28 2.59 -11.52
C GLY A 102 -1.22 3.33 -12.49
N PRO A 103 -2.07 2.59 -13.21
CA PRO A 103 -2.98 3.14 -14.22
C PRO A 103 -3.95 4.21 -13.71
N GLU A 104 -4.23 4.28 -12.41
CA GLU A 104 -5.11 5.32 -11.86
C GLU A 104 -4.51 6.72 -12.01
N ILE A 105 -3.18 6.86 -12.05
CA ILE A 105 -2.50 8.12 -12.39
C ILE A 105 -2.95 8.62 -13.76
N GLN A 106 -3.09 7.71 -14.75
CA GLN A 106 -3.55 8.05 -16.10
C GLN A 106 -5.01 8.53 -16.09
N GLU A 107 -5.87 7.92 -15.27
CA GLU A 107 -7.27 8.32 -15.14
C GLU A 107 -7.39 9.74 -14.57
N TRP A 108 -6.65 10.07 -13.52
CA TRP A 108 -6.60 11.43 -12.98
C TRP A 108 -5.99 12.44 -13.99
N GLY A 109 -4.99 12.02 -14.76
CA GLY A 109 -4.40 12.82 -15.83
C GLY A 109 -5.42 13.21 -16.89
N LYS A 110 -6.23 12.26 -17.38
CA LYS A 110 -7.32 12.49 -18.34
C LYS A 110 -8.35 13.52 -17.85
N LEU A 111 -8.57 13.61 -16.55
CA LEU A 111 -9.45 14.61 -15.94
C LEU A 111 -8.83 16.02 -15.90
N GLY A 112 -7.53 16.16 -16.20
CA GLY A 112 -6.82 17.43 -16.19
C GLY A 112 -6.60 18.00 -14.78
N LEU A 113 -6.60 17.16 -13.75
CA LEU A 113 -6.51 17.58 -12.37
C LEU A 113 -5.08 17.56 -11.81
N LEU A 114 -4.12 16.96 -12.56
CA LEU A 114 -2.77 16.75 -12.07
C LEU A 114 -1.87 17.96 -12.31
N GLY A 115 -0.96 18.21 -11.37
CA GLY A 115 0.13 19.17 -11.45
C GLY A 115 1.28 18.63 -12.30
N ASN A 116 2.14 19.51 -12.81
CA ASN A 116 3.33 19.16 -13.58
C ASN A 116 4.57 19.27 -12.70
N LEU A 117 5.43 18.26 -12.75
CA LEU A 117 6.68 18.14 -12.00
C LEU A 117 7.93 18.21 -12.87
N ASP A 118 7.82 18.51 -14.18
CA ASP A 118 8.96 18.51 -15.12
C ASP A 118 10.11 19.44 -14.69
N GLU A 119 9.79 20.54 -14.01
CA GLU A 119 10.80 21.49 -13.54
C GLU A 119 11.74 20.81 -12.52
N VAL A 120 11.18 20.18 -11.50
CA VAL A 120 11.97 19.46 -10.49
C VAL A 120 12.57 18.18 -11.08
N ALA A 121 11.84 17.46 -11.91
CA ALA A 121 12.32 16.24 -12.56
C ALA A 121 13.56 16.50 -13.43
N THR A 122 13.55 17.61 -14.18
CA THR A 122 14.71 18.02 -15.01
C THR A 122 15.87 18.54 -14.15
N ALA A 123 15.57 19.30 -13.07
CA ALA A 123 16.61 19.87 -12.20
C ALA A 123 17.36 18.78 -11.40
N GLU A 124 16.68 17.69 -11.08
CA GLU A 124 17.20 16.56 -10.27
C GLU A 124 17.50 15.32 -11.12
N ASP A 125 17.52 15.42 -12.45
CA ASP A 125 17.90 14.36 -13.39
C ASP A 125 17.13 13.03 -13.18
N TRP A 126 15.78 13.09 -12.99
CA TRP A 126 14.96 11.91 -12.66
C TRP A 126 15.03 10.78 -13.68
N ASP A 127 15.24 11.11 -14.95
CA ASP A 127 15.38 10.12 -16.03
C ASP A 127 16.64 9.24 -15.88
N ASP A 128 17.68 9.77 -15.22
CA ASP A 128 18.90 9.03 -14.91
C ASP A 128 18.83 8.30 -13.54
N LEU A 129 17.93 8.77 -12.65
CA LEU A 129 17.78 8.21 -11.30
C LEU A 129 16.81 7.03 -11.25
N LEU A 130 15.74 7.06 -12.05
CA LEU A 130 14.66 6.08 -11.97
C LEU A 130 14.83 4.97 -13.02
N PRO A 131 14.53 3.71 -12.67
CA PRO A 131 14.34 2.68 -13.69
C PRO A 131 13.25 3.10 -14.68
N GLU A 132 13.40 2.77 -15.97
CA GLU A 132 12.50 3.19 -17.06
C GLU A 132 11.04 2.85 -16.74
N ILE A 133 10.76 1.62 -16.27
CA ILE A 133 9.42 1.19 -15.89
C ILE A 133 8.81 2.05 -14.77
N VAL A 134 9.61 2.50 -13.81
CA VAL A 134 9.16 3.38 -12.73
C VAL A 134 8.88 4.78 -13.27
N ALA A 135 9.80 5.33 -14.06
CA ALA A 135 9.68 6.65 -14.67
C ALA A 135 8.44 6.76 -15.56
N ASP A 136 8.15 5.73 -16.37
CA ASP A 136 7.00 5.71 -17.28
C ASP A 136 5.66 5.73 -16.53
N ILE A 137 5.56 5.02 -15.40
CA ILE A 137 4.36 5.04 -14.55
C ILE A 137 4.11 6.43 -13.94
N MET A 138 5.18 7.19 -13.61
CA MET A 138 5.07 8.53 -13.02
C MET A 138 4.65 9.61 -14.01
N ARG A 139 4.51 9.29 -15.30
CA ARG A 139 4.22 10.24 -16.35
C ARG A 139 2.79 10.13 -16.87
N TYR A 140 2.21 11.27 -17.20
CA TYR A 140 1.00 11.39 -18.01
C TYR A 140 1.26 12.31 -19.22
N ASP A 141 0.95 11.83 -20.42
CA ASP A 141 1.18 12.55 -21.69
C ASP A 141 2.64 13.06 -21.84
N GLY A 142 3.60 12.25 -21.36
CA GLY A 142 5.03 12.53 -21.41
C GLY A 142 5.55 13.48 -20.32
N HIS A 143 4.70 13.93 -19.40
CA HIS A 143 5.04 14.84 -18.30
C HIS A 143 5.03 14.12 -16.95
N TYR A 144 6.00 14.38 -16.09
CA TYR A 144 5.95 13.91 -14.71
C TYR A 144 4.81 14.56 -13.93
N VAL A 145 3.98 13.75 -13.30
CA VAL A 145 2.81 14.17 -12.50
C VAL A 145 2.78 13.51 -11.13
N ALA A 146 3.65 12.55 -10.92
CA ALA A 146 3.81 11.81 -9.67
C ALA A 146 5.29 11.59 -9.38
N VAL A 147 5.62 11.29 -8.11
CA VAL A 147 6.95 10.93 -7.64
C VAL A 147 6.88 9.62 -6.87
N PRO A 148 7.75 8.62 -7.16
CA PRO A 148 7.73 7.33 -6.48
C PRO A 148 8.42 7.40 -5.13
N ALA A 149 7.78 6.88 -4.08
CA ALA A 149 8.37 6.76 -2.76
C ALA A 149 9.22 5.49 -2.59
N ASN A 150 8.83 4.43 -3.29
CA ASN A 150 9.44 3.10 -3.18
C ASN A 150 9.12 2.20 -4.37
N VAL A 151 9.69 0.99 -4.34
CA VAL A 151 9.17 -0.19 -5.05
C VAL A 151 8.93 -1.28 -4.04
N HIS A 152 7.73 -1.85 -4.02
CA HIS A 152 7.33 -2.99 -3.22
C HIS A 152 7.46 -4.28 -4.01
N ARG A 153 7.94 -5.34 -3.37
CA ARG A 153 7.71 -6.71 -3.80
C ARG A 153 6.46 -7.23 -3.10
N VAL A 154 5.47 -7.68 -3.87
CA VAL A 154 4.20 -8.17 -3.33
C VAL A 154 4.24 -9.67 -3.05
N ASN A 155 4.90 -10.46 -3.89
CA ASN A 155 4.98 -11.92 -3.81
C ASN A 155 6.05 -12.42 -2.82
N TRP A 156 5.89 -12.07 -1.52
CA TRP A 156 6.73 -12.58 -0.43
C TRP A 156 6.03 -13.63 0.42
N LEU A 157 6.81 -14.60 0.89
CA LEU A 157 6.46 -15.51 1.97
C LEU A 157 7.31 -15.16 3.20
N TRP A 158 6.64 -14.82 4.28
CA TRP A 158 7.22 -14.56 5.60
C TRP A 158 7.04 -15.77 6.48
N ALA A 159 8.03 -16.11 7.33
CA ALA A 159 7.93 -17.24 8.23
C ALA A 159 8.56 -16.97 9.61
N ASN A 160 8.03 -17.65 10.62
CA ASN A 160 8.61 -17.71 11.96
C ASN A 160 9.52 -18.97 12.07
N PRO A 161 10.85 -18.81 12.26
CA PRO A 161 11.79 -19.93 12.30
C PRO A 161 11.54 -20.91 13.46
N ASP A 162 11.08 -20.43 14.62
CA ASP A 162 10.82 -21.30 15.79
C ASP A 162 9.62 -22.22 15.53
N VAL A 163 8.58 -21.72 14.82
CA VAL A 163 7.43 -22.52 14.42
C VAL A 163 7.83 -23.57 13.38
N LEU A 164 8.68 -23.20 12.41
CA LEU A 164 9.21 -24.15 11.42
C LEU A 164 10.04 -25.24 12.08
N GLU A 165 10.92 -24.88 13.02
CA GLU A 165 11.72 -25.85 13.77
C GLU A 165 10.82 -26.81 14.60
N ALA A 166 9.81 -26.25 15.30
CA ALA A 166 8.87 -27.05 16.11
C ALA A 166 8.05 -28.03 15.24
N ALA A 167 7.73 -27.67 14.02
CA ALA A 167 7.03 -28.52 13.05
C ALA A 167 7.96 -29.44 12.26
N GLY A 168 9.28 -29.23 12.32
CA GLY A 168 10.29 -29.99 11.57
C GLY A 168 10.22 -29.77 10.06
N VAL A 169 9.92 -28.53 9.62
CA VAL A 169 9.80 -28.13 8.21
C VAL A 169 10.78 -27.02 7.86
N GLU A 170 11.07 -26.87 6.58
CA GLU A 170 11.89 -25.79 6.01
C GLU A 170 11.00 -24.79 5.26
N MET A 171 11.59 -23.69 4.76
CA MET A 171 10.90 -22.74 3.88
C MET A 171 10.49 -23.43 2.58
N PRO A 172 9.19 -23.43 2.22
CA PRO A 172 8.72 -24.05 0.99
C PRO A 172 9.08 -23.19 -0.23
N THR A 173 9.48 -23.85 -1.30
CA THR A 173 9.78 -23.24 -2.62
C THR A 173 8.69 -23.52 -3.65
N THR A 174 7.82 -24.49 -3.41
CA THR A 174 6.66 -24.82 -4.27
C THR A 174 5.36 -24.80 -3.45
N LEU A 175 4.21 -24.69 -4.15
CA LEU A 175 2.90 -24.77 -3.50
C LEU A 175 2.68 -26.13 -2.80
N ASP A 176 3.11 -27.23 -3.40
CA ASP A 176 3.00 -28.56 -2.79
C ASP A 176 3.82 -28.68 -1.50
N GLU A 177 5.01 -28.08 -1.47
CA GLU A 177 5.81 -28.00 -0.25
C GLU A 177 5.13 -27.12 0.80
N LEU A 178 4.51 -25.98 0.42
CA LEU A 178 3.75 -25.12 1.32
C LEU A 178 2.56 -25.88 1.94
N PHE A 179 1.82 -26.64 1.15
CA PHE A 179 0.74 -27.49 1.66
C PHE A 179 1.23 -28.53 2.65
N THR A 180 2.33 -29.24 2.31
CA THR A 180 2.94 -30.25 3.17
C THR A 180 3.44 -29.65 4.48
N ALA A 181 4.16 -28.52 4.41
CA ALA A 181 4.64 -27.79 5.58
C ALA A 181 3.47 -27.28 6.44
N GLY A 182 2.40 -26.80 5.82
CA GLY A 182 1.21 -26.33 6.50
C GLY A 182 0.52 -27.41 7.31
N GLU A 183 0.42 -28.64 6.77
CA GLU A 183 -0.14 -29.76 7.54
C GLU A 183 0.73 -30.10 8.76
N ALA A 184 2.06 -30.13 8.62
CA ALA A 184 2.97 -30.39 9.72
C ALA A 184 2.90 -29.29 10.81
N ILE A 185 2.81 -28.02 10.41
CA ILE A 185 2.64 -26.88 11.33
C ILE A 185 1.32 -27.01 12.11
N ARG A 186 0.24 -27.42 11.44
CA ARG A 186 -1.05 -27.66 12.10
C ARG A 186 -0.97 -28.82 13.09
N GLU A 187 -0.29 -29.91 12.73
CA GLU A 187 -0.07 -31.04 13.64
C GLU A 187 0.77 -30.65 14.85
N ALA A 188 1.70 -29.70 14.71
CA ALA A 188 2.48 -29.12 15.81
C ALA A 188 1.66 -28.15 16.69
N GLY A 189 0.42 -27.79 16.29
CA GLY A 189 -0.50 -26.98 17.07
C GLY A 189 -0.51 -25.50 16.77
N PHE A 190 0.07 -25.06 15.64
CA PHE A 190 0.12 -23.67 15.19
C PHE A 190 -0.84 -23.42 14.01
N VAL A 191 -1.12 -22.15 13.71
CA VAL A 191 -1.80 -21.74 12.48
C VAL A 191 -0.79 -21.85 11.32
N PRO A 192 -1.05 -22.63 10.27
CA PRO A 192 -0.10 -22.77 9.18
C PRO A 192 0.16 -21.46 8.44
N LEU A 193 -0.90 -20.77 8.00
CA LEU A 193 -0.83 -19.56 7.19
C LEU A 193 -1.69 -18.45 7.81
N ALA A 194 -1.04 -17.42 8.35
CA ALA A 194 -1.72 -16.23 8.85
C ALA A 194 -2.26 -15.42 7.68
N HIS A 195 -3.53 -15.02 7.73
CA HIS A 195 -4.19 -14.24 6.69
C HIS A 195 -5.18 -13.24 7.28
N GLY A 196 -5.39 -12.12 6.60
CA GLY A 196 -6.46 -11.18 6.88
C GLY A 196 -7.58 -11.32 5.85
N GLY A 197 -8.83 -11.11 6.26
CA GLY A 197 -9.99 -11.39 5.44
C GLY A 197 -10.56 -10.15 4.73
N GLN A 198 -9.70 -9.32 4.16
CA GLN A 198 -10.11 -8.18 3.31
C GLN A 198 -9.86 -8.55 1.84
N ALA A 199 -10.72 -8.08 0.93
CA ALA A 199 -10.70 -8.45 -0.49
C ALA A 199 -9.33 -8.29 -1.18
N TRP A 200 -8.62 -7.20 -0.88
CA TRP A 200 -7.29 -6.96 -1.42
C TRP A 200 -6.24 -7.98 -0.94
N GLN A 201 -6.39 -8.50 0.30
CA GLN A 201 -5.50 -9.54 0.83
C GLN A 201 -5.78 -10.90 0.14
N ASP A 202 -7.06 -11.23 -0.08
CA ASP A 202 -7.46 -12.42 -0.87
C ASP A 202 -6.85 -12.33 -2.28
N ALA A 203 -6.93 -11.13 -2.91
CA ALA A 203 -6.37 -10.89 -4.23
C ALA A 203 -4.83 -10.97 -4.25
N THR A 204 -4.14 -10.53 -3.18
CA THR A 204 -2.67 -10.67 -3.04
C THR A 204 -2.25 -12.14 -3.02
N VAL A 205 -2.99 -12.97 -2.29
CA VAL A 205 -2.74 -14.42 -2.28
C VAL A 205 -3.07 -15.03 -3.63
N PHE A 206 -4.20 -14.65 -4.24
CA PHE A 206 -4.63 -15.13 -5.54
C PHE A 206 -3.58 -14.85 -6.64
N GLU A 207 -3.13 -13.59 -6.77
CA GLU A 207 -2.13 -13.25 -7.78
C GLU A 207 -0.79 -13.96 -7.56
N SER A 208 -0.39 -14.18 -6.29
CA SER A 208 0.81 -14.94 -5.95
C SER A 208 0.68 -16.42 -6.35
N VAL A 209 -0.53 -17.00 -6.20
CA VAL A 209 -0.80 -18.39 -6.64
C VAL A 209 -0.82 -18.49 -8.16
N VAL A 210 -1.47 -17.56 -8.86
CA VAL A 210 -1.46 -17.54 -10.33
C VAL A 210 -0.04 -17.46 -10.85
N LEU A 211 0.77 -16.58 -10.30
CA LEU A 211 2.17 -16.41 -10.69
C LEU A 211 2.98 -17.68 -10.39
N GLY A 212 2.84 -18.23 -9.19
CA GLY A 212 3.64 -19.39 -8.73
C GLY A 212 3.26 -20.71 -9.42
N SER A 213 2.01 -20.89 -9.81
CA SER A 213 1.53 -22.14 -10.45
C SER A 213 1.60 -22.09 -11.98
N GLN A 214 1.46 -20.89 -12.59
CA GLN A 214 1.32 -20.75 -14.05
C GLN A 214 2.44 -19.90 -14.69
N GLY A 215 3.24 -19.18 -13.90
CA GLY A 215 4.36 -18.37 -14.37
C GLY A 215 3.99 -16.97 -14.87
N ALA A 216 5.04 -16.17 -15.13
CA ALA A 216 4.89 -14.74 -15.45
C ALA A 216 4.20 -14.49 -16.80
N GLU A 217 4.42 -15.32 -17.82
CA GLU A 217 3.76 -15.17 -19.12
C GLU A 217 2.24 -15.34 -19.02
N PHE A 218 1.79 -16.36 -18.29
CA PHE A 218 0.36 -16.57 -18.06
C PHE A 218 -0.24 -15.47 -17.18
N TYR A 219 0.48 -15.03 -16.13
CA TYR A 219 0.07 -13.91 -15.31
C TYR A 219 -0.18 -12.67 -16.16
N GLN A 220 0.76 -12.33 -17.05
CA GLN A 220 0.65 -11.19 -17.96
C GLN A 220 -0.61 -11.30 -18.84
N GLN A 221 -0.84 -12.43 -19.46
CA GLN A 221 -2.01 -12.65 -20.32
C GLN A 221 -3.33 -12.54 -19.53
N ALA A 222 -3.41 -13.21 -18.38
CA ALA A 222 -4.64 -13.32 -17.63
C ALA A 222 -4.97 -12.06 -16.79
N LEU A 223 -3.99 -11.52 -16.06
CA LEU A 223 -4.23 -10.50 -15.03
C LEU A 223 -3.83 -9.07 -15.44
N VAL A 224 -3.11 -8.92 -16.57
CA VAL A 224 -2.74 -7.60 -17.10
C VAL A 224 -3.45 -7.31 -18.43
N GLU A 225 -3.37 -8.26 -19.37
CA GLU A 225 -4.00 -8.12 -20.68
C GLU A 225 -5.48 -8.51 -20.66
N LEU A 226 -5.91 -9.21 -19.62
CA LEU A 226 -7.30 -9.65 -19.40
C LEU A 226 -7.82 -10.54 -20.55
N ASP A 227 -6.95 -11.41 -21.09
CA ASP A 227 -7.34 -12.31 -22.16
C ASP A 227 -8.44 -13.28 -21.69
N PRO A 228 -9.63 -13.27 -22.31
CA PRO A 228 -10.74 -14.13 -21.92
C PRO A 228 -10.43 -15.63 -22.02
N GLU A 229 -9.55 -16.07 -22.96
CA GLU A 229 -9.15 -17.46 -23.10
C GLU A 229 -8.23 -17.87 -21.94
N ALA A 230 -7.34 -16.97 -21.48
CA ALA A 230 -6.51 -17.20 -20.30
C ALA A 230 -7.35 -17.19 -19.01
N LEU A 231 -8.23 -16.20 -18.83
CA LEU A 231 -9.08 -16.08 -17.63
C LEU A 231 -10.08 -17.24 -17.50
N GLY A 232 -10.63 -17.76 -18.59
CA GLY A 232 -11.62 -18.86 -18.60
C GLY A 232 -11.04 -20.25 -18.81
N GLY A 233 -9.70 -20.35 -19.00
CA GLY A 233 -9.03 -21.59 -19.41
C GLY A 233 -8.65 -22.53 -18.27
N GLU A 234 -8.18 -23.74 -18.66
CA GLU A 234 -7.79 -24.79 -17.71
C GLU A 234 -6.68 -24.36 -16.74
N GLN A 235 -5.75 -23.48 -17.16
CA GLN A 235 -4.68 -22.98 -16.30
C GLN A 235 -5.22 -22.09 -15.17
N MET A 236 -6.17 -21.20 -15.46
CA MET A 236 -6.82 -20.37 -14.43
C MET A 236 -7.66 -21.23 -13.48
N ILE A 237 -8.37 -22.24 -14.01
CA ILE A 237 -9.15 -23.18 -13.18
C ILE A 237 -8.21 -23.90 -12.20
N ALA A 238 -7.06 -24.40 -12.66
CA ALA A 238 -6.07 -25.05 -11.79
C ALA A 238 -5.51 -24.08 -10.74
N ALA A 239 -5.19 -22.83 -11.10
CA ALA A 239 -4.73 -21.80 -10.16
C ALA A 239 -5.81 -21.46 -9.11
N LEU A 240 -7.08 -21.39 -9.51
CA LEU A 240 -8.20 -21.17 -8.58
C LEU A 240 -8.38 -22.35 -7.62
N GLU A 241 -8.19 -23.60 -8.06
CA GLU A 241 -8.23 -24.79 -7.19
C GLU A 241 -7.11 -24.72 -6.12
N ASP A 242 -5.87 -24.39 -6.50
CA ASP A 242 -4.76 -24.20 -5.58
C ASP A 242 -5.00 -23.04 -4.61
N PHE A 243 -5.53 -21.92 -5.11
CA PHE A 243 -5.90 -20.76 -4.29
C PHE A 243 -6.95 -21.14 -3.23
N LYS A 244 -7.97 -21.88 -3.60
CA LYS A 244 -8.99 -22.36 -2.66
C LYS A 244 -8.44 -23.32 -1.64
N ARG A 245 -7.50 -24.18 -2.03
CA ARG A 245 -6.82 -25.10 -1.13
C ARG A 245 -6.01 -24.36 -0.04
N LEU A 246 -5.41 -23.20 -0.35
CA LEU A 246 -4.71 -22.39 0.65
C LEU A 246 -5.62 -21.93 1.79
N ARG A 247 -6.94 -21.76 1.52
CA ARG A 247 -7.91 -21.42 2.55
C ARG A 247 -7.95 -22.43 3.71
N GLU A 248 -7.64 -23.70 3.41
CA GLU A 248 -7.62 -24.77 4.41
C GLU A 248 -6.44 -24.62 5.40
N LEU A 249 -5.38 -23.88 5.04
CA LEU A 249 -4.24 -23.60 5.91
C LEU A 249 -4.48 -22.43 6.86
N MET A 250 -5.53 -21.66 6.66
CA MET A 250 -5.84 -20.45 7.44
C MET A 250 -6.78 -20.76 8.59
N ASP A 251 -6.79 -19.89 9.60
CA ASP A 251 -7.71 -19.99 10.73
C ASP A 251 -9.10 -19.42 10.39
N GLU A 252 -10.12 -19.86 11.14
CA GLU A 252 -11.52 -19.42 10.94
C GLU A 252 -11.75 -17.96 11.34
N GLY A 253 -10.88 -17.37 12.17
CA GLY A 253 -11.00 -16.01 12.70
C GLY A 253 -10.48 -14.92 11.76
N MET A 254 -10.09 -15.24 10.53
CA MET A 254 -9.45 -14.28 9.62
C MET A 254 -10.39 -13.20 9.07
N SER A 255 -11.70 -13.42 9.06
CA SER A 255 -12.67 -12.49 8.45
C SER A 255 -12.56 -11.07 9.01
N GLY A 256 -12.30 -10.09 8.13
CA GLY A 256 -12.13 -8.68 8.50
C GLY A 256 -10.87 -8.35 9.28
N ARG A 257 -9.96 -9.30 9.45
CA ARG A 257 -8.66 -9.08 10.10
C ARG A 257 -7.80 -8.18 9.22
N ASP A 258 -7.18 -7.17 9.81
CA ASP A 258 -6.18 -6.35 9.13
C ASP A 258 -4.89 -7.14 8.90
N TRP A 259 -4.18 -6.82 7.83
CA TRP A 259 -2.97 -7.52 7.41
C TRP A 259 -1.84 -7.52 8.48
N ASN A 260 -1.67 -6.40 9.19
CA ASN A 260 -0.67 -6.27 10.24
C ASN A 260 -0.99 -7.12 11.48
N ILE A 261 -2.26 -7.42 11.72
CA ILE A 261 -2.66 -8.38 12.76
C ILE A 261 -2.29 -9.81 12.36
N ALA A 262 -2.41 -10.15 11.08
CA ALA A 262 -1.91 -11.42 10.56
C ALA A 262 -0.37 -11.49 10.66
N THR A 263 0.35 -10.40 10.34
CA THR A 263 1.80 -10.31 10.52
C THR A 263 2.19 -10.49 12.00
N ALA A 264 1.42 -9.91 12.94
CA ALA A 264 1.66 -10.09 14.37
C ALA A 264 1.56 -11.56 14.79
N MET A 265 0.71 -12.38 14.16
CA MET A 265 0.64 -13.82 14.46
C MET A 265 1.95 -14.55 14.10
N VAL A 266 2.63 -14.14 13.03
CA VAL A 266 3.96 -14.68 12.67
C VAL A 266 5.03 -14.15 13.63
N ILE A 267 5.00 -12.85 13.96
CA ILE A 267 5.92 -12.23 14.92
C ILE A 267 5.85 -12.93 16.29
N GLU A 268 4.63 -13.23 16.77
CA GLU A 268 4.38 -13.85 18.08
C GLU A 268 4.57 -15.38 18.09
N GLY A 269 4.87 -15.99 16.93
CA GLY A 269 5.04 -17.43 16.80
C GLY A 269 3.75 -18.23 16.99
N THR A 270 2.59 -17.62 16.74
CA THR A 270 1.28 -18.31 16.73
C THR A 270 0.92 -18.83 15.35
N ALA A 271 1.57 -18.33 14.30
CA ALA A 271 1.45 -18.82 12.94
C ALA A 271 2.83 -19.07 12.30
N GLY A 272 2.89 -20.03 11.39
CA GLY A 272 4.11 -20.40 10.67
C GLY A 272 4.45 -19.45 9.54
N PHE A 273 3.48 -19.16 8.68
CA PHE A 273 3.68 -18.40 7.44
C PHE A 273 2.70 -17.23 7.29
N GLN A 274 3.07 -16.26 6.43
CA GLN A 274 2.18 -15.27 5.84
C GLN A 274 2.60 -14.99 4.38
N LEU A 275 1.66 -15.02 3.42
CA LEU A 275 1.83 -14.47 2.08
C LEU A 275 1.39 -13.00 2.12
N MET A 276 2.34 -12.07 1.96
CA MET A 276 2.09 -10.62 2.07
C MET A 276 3.27 -9.85 1.51
N GLY A 277 3.03 -8.69 0.91
CA GLY A 277 4.09 -7.83 0.40
C GLY A 277 5.07 -7.36 1.48
N ASP A 278 6.16 -6.75 1.01
CA ASP A 278 7.30 -6.39 1.85
C ASP A 278 7.00 -5.30 2.91
N TRP A 279 5.86 -4.61 2.84
CA TRP A 279 5.40 -3.75 3.94
C TRP A 279 5.22 -4.51 5.26
N ALA A 280 5.01 -5.84 5.22
CA ALA A 280 5.01 -6.68 6.43
C ALA A 280 6.34 -6.59 7.18
N LYS A 281 7.47 -6.44 6.47
CA LYS A 281 8.80 -6.26 7.06
C LYS A 281 8.87 -5.03 7.98
N GLY A 282 8.14 -3.97 7.65
CA GLY A 282 8.03 -2.79 8.52
C GLY A 282 7.50 -3.10 9.92
N GLU A 283 6.60 -4.09 10.06
CA GLU A 283 6.09 -4.54 11.36
C GLU A 283 7.11 -5.40 12.11
N PHE A 284 7.85 -6.30 11.42
CA PHE A 284 8.96 -7.05 12.03
C PHE A 284 10.05 -6.10 12.54
N THR A 285 10.45 -5.12 11.73
CA THR A 285 11.41 -4.07 12.12
C THR A 285 10.88 -3.26 13.32
N ALA A 286 9.59 -2.93 13.35
CA ALA A 286 8.94 -2.24 14.46
C ALA A 286 9.00 -3.02 15.76
N ALA A 287 8.91 -4.34 15.67
CA ALA A 287 9.04 -5.24 16.80
C ALA A 287 10.50 -5.45 17.24
N GLY A 288 11.47 -4.87 16.55
CA GLY A 288 12.91 -4.99 16.83
C GLY A 288 13.51 -6.33 16.40
N LEU A 289 12.90 -6.99 15.42
CA LEU A 289 13.30 -8.30 14.92
C LEU A 289 14.29 -8.19 13.76
N THR A 290 15.16 -9.18 13.62
CA THR A 290 16.26 -9.26 12.65
C THR A 290 15.92 -10.29 11.56
N ALA A 291 16.04 -9.89 10.29
CA ALA A 291 15.86 -10.76 9.14
C ALA A 291 16.90 -11.90 9.12
N GLY A 292 16.46 -13.11 8.88
CA GLY A 292 17.28 -14.33 8.85
C GLY A 292 17.60 -14.92 10.24
N GLU A 293 17.24 -14.23 11.34
CA GLU A 293 17.39 -14.71 12.70
C GLU A 293 16.01 -14.90 13.36
N ASP A 294 15.25 -13.82 13.51
CA ASP A 294 13.97 -13.82 14.20
C ASP A 294 12.78 -14.07 13.25
N TYR A 295 12.96 -13.82 11.96
CA TYR A 295 12.01 -14.12 10.90
C TYR A 295 12.73 -14.45 9.59
N LEU A 296 12.06 -15.23 8.73
CA LEU A 296 12.56 -15.59 7.41
C LEU A 296 11.71 -14.95 6.32
N CYS A 297 12.34 -14.68 5.18
CA CYS A 297 11.71 -14.19 3.97
C CYS A 297 12.13 -15.02 2.76
N ALA A 298 11.21 -15.30 1.87
CA ALA A 298 11.47 -15.90 0.56
C ALA A 298 10.47 -15.39 -0.47
N ALA A 299 10.79 -15.57 -1.76
CA ALA A 299 9.77 -15.45 -2.80
C ALA A 299 8.58 -16.35 -2.48
N ALA A 300 7.36 -15.94 -2.81
CA ALA A 300 6.19 -16.81 -2.73
C ALA A 300 6.45 -18.11 -3.52
N PRO A 301 5.97 -19.27 -3.06
CA PRO A 301 6.28 -20.55 -3.67
C PRO A 301 6.03 -20.58 -5.18
N GLY A 302 7.02 -21.01 -5.95
CA GLY A 302 7.00 -21.06 -7.40
C GLY A 302 7.26 -19.72 -8.11
N THR A 303 7.65 -18.67 -7.38
CA THR A 303 7.87 -17.33 -7.95
C THR A 303 9.31 -16.84 -7.84
N GLU A 304 10.29 -17.70 -7.68
CA GLU A 304 11.70 -17.32 -7.55
C GLU A 304 12.26 -16.58 -8.78
N ASP A 305 11.72 -16.86 -9.97
CA ASP A 305 12.08 -16.21 -11.24
C ASP A 305 11.14 -15.05 -11.61
N ALA A 306 10.29 -14.61 -10.67
CA ALA A 306 9.34 -13.54 -10.91
C ALA A 306 9.26 -12.55 -9.74
N PHE A 307 8.84 -11.33 -10.05
CA PHE A 307 8.68 -10.24 -9.10
C PHE A 307 7.37 -9.51 -9.39
N THR A 308 6.42 -9.59 -8.48
CA THR A 308 5.19 -8.78 -8.54
C THR A 308 5.47 -7.44 -7.88
N PHE A 309 5.43 -6.35 -8.66
CA PHE A 309 5.75 -5.03 -8.13
C PHE A 309 4.52 -4.18 -7.85
N ASN A 310 4.64 -3.34 -6.82
CA ASN A 310 3.80 -2.18 -6.55
C ASN A 310 4.69 -0.95 -6.31
N ILE A 311 4.25 0.23 -6.72
CA ILE A 311 4.97 1.49 -6.51
C ILE A 311 4.04 2.46 -5.80
N ASP A 312 4.37 2.79 -4.54
CA ASP A 312 3.68 3.87 -3.85
C ASP A 312 4.14 5.21 -4.42
N SER A 313 3.23 5.96 -5.00
CA SER A 313 3.53 7.23 -5.68
C SER A 313 2.71 8.37 -5.10
N LEU A 314 3.37 9.50 -4.83
CA LEU A 314 2.69 10.74 -4.50
C LEU A 314 2.37 11.49 -5.79
N THR A 315 1.09 11.48 -6.16
CA THR A 315 0.57 12.19 -7.33
C THR A 315 0.14 13.60 -6.94
N MET A 316 0.65 14.62 -7.65
CA MET A 316 0.41 16.02 -7.33
C MET A 316 -0.85 16.54 -8.01
N PHE A 317 -1.73 17.18 -7.26
CA PHE A 317 -2.92 17.85 -7.79
C PHE A 317 -2.62 19.29 -8.15
N ARG A 318 -3.32 19.81 -9.17
CA ARG A 318 -3.10 21.17 -9.66
C ARG A 318 -3.44 22.22 -8.60
N MET A 319 -2.45 23.01 -8.19
CA MET A 319 -2.61 24.14 -7.27
C MET A 319 -2.83 25.44 -8.03
N SER A 320 -3.67 26.32 -7.48
CA SER A 320 -4.00 27.62 -8.09
C SER A 320 -3.00 28.73 -7.74
N ASP A 321 -2.24 28.58 -6.65
CA ASP A 321 -1.30 29.57 -6.15
C ASP A 321 0.16 29.10 -6.29
N ASP A 322 1.08 30.08 -6.34
CA ASP A 322 2.51 29.81 -6.54
C ASP A 322 3.13 29.12 -5.33
N ALA A 323 2.69 29.50 -4.12
CA ALA A 323 3.24 28.98 -2.88
C ALA A 323 2.91 27.49 -2.70
N GLY A 324 1.68 27.06 -3.03
CA GLY A 324 1.28 25.66 -3.04
C GLY A 324 2.06 24.84 -4.08
N ARG A 325 2.32 25.42 -5.27
CA ARG A 325 3.17 24.76 -6.27
C ARG A 325 4.61 24.60 -5.80
N GLU A 326 5.19 25.63 -5.17
CA GLU A 326 6.55 25.56 -4.62
C GLU A 326 6.66 24.48 -3.54
N ALA A 327 5.67 24.38 -2.66
CA ALA A 327 5.60 23.34 -1.65
C ALA A 327 5.51 21.93 -2.25
N GLN A 328 4.72 21.75 -3.32
CA GLN A 328 4.64 20.46 -4.06
C GLN A 328 5.95 20.12 -4.77
N GLN A 329 6.64 21.07 -5.38
CA GLN A 329 7.95 20.83 -6.02
C GLN A 329 8.99 20.42 -4.95
N THR A 330 8.96 21.08 -3.77
CA THR A 330 9.81 20.69 -2.64
C THR A 330 9.48 19.29 -2.14
N LEU A 331 8.19 18.95 -1.96
CA LEU A 331 7.76 17.61 -1.59
C LEU A 331 8.29 16.56 -2.58
N ALA A 332 8.10 16.80 -3.88
CA ALA A 332 8.52 15.89 -4.93
C ALA A 332 10.06 15.70 -4.96
N ARG A 333 10.83 16.77 -4.77
CA ARG A 333 12.29 16.72 -4.63
C ARG A 333 12.70 15.85 -3.44
N LEU A 334 12.13 16.12 -2.27
CA LEU A 334 12.46 15.43 -1.01
C LEU A 334 12.18 13.92 -1.09
N VAL A 335 11.10 13.51 -1.75
CA VAL A 335 10.76 12.08 -1.91
C VAL A 335 11.85 11.30 -2.66
N LEU A 336 12.59 11.92 -3.58
CA LEU A 336 13.69 11.26 -4.28
C LEU A 336 15.07 11.54 -3.67
N GLU A 337 15.18 12.34 -2.61
CA GLU A 337 16.47 12.50 -1.94
C GLU A 337 16.96 11.18 -1.32
N PRO A 338 18.29 10.91 -1.37
CA PRO A 338 18.85 9.70 -0.78
C PRO A 338 18.46 9.48 0.68
N THR A 339 18.44 10.56 1.47
CA THR A 339 18.05 10.52 2.90
C THR A 339 16.62 10.03 3.13
N PHE A 340 15.67 10.48 2.29
CA PHE A 340 14.30 10.00 2.36
C PHE A 340 14.20 8.55 1.88
N GLN A 341 14.78 8.26 0.70
CA GLN A 341 14.71 6.93 0.09
C GLN A 341 15.30 5.84 1.00
N GLU A 342 16.36 6.15 1.73
CA GLU A 342 16.93 5.24 2.73
C GLU A 342 16.03 5.11 3.95
N ALA A 343 15.76 6.22 4.66
CA ALA A 343 15.05 6.18 5.94
C ALA A 343 13.59 5.69 5.80
N PHE A 344 12.90 6.10 4.73
CA PHE A 344 11.52 5.67 4.44
C PHE A 344 11.47 4.17 4.16
N ASN A 345 12.34 3.67 3.27
CA ASN A 345 12.30 2.28 2.84
C ASN A 345 12.78 1.30 3.93
N LEU A 346 13.72 1.70 4.78
CA LEU A 346 14.06 0.95 6.00
C LEU A 346 12.86 0.82 6.95
N ALA A 347 12.08 1.88 7.14
CA ALA A 347 10.90 1.86 8.02
C ALA A 347 9.70 1.16 7.38
N LYS A 348 9.48 1.34 6.07
CA LYS A 348 8.34 0.79 5.30
C LYS A 348 8.53 -0.69 4.98
N GLY A 349 9.78 -1.15 4.82
CA GLY A 349 10.09 -2.54 4.46
C GLY A 349 10.36 -2.77 2.97
N SER A 350 10.19 -1.76 2.14
CA SER A 350 10.33 -1.76 0.69
C SER A 350 11.78 -1.53 0.22
N ILE A 351 11.98 -1.43 -1.10
CA ILE A 351 13.24 -1.00 -1.70
C ILE A 351 13.13 0.42 -2.28
N PRO A 352 14.24 1.18 -2.36
CA PRO A 352 14.26 2.50 -2.95
C PRO A 352 13.78 2.50 -4.41
N ALA A 353 13.08 3.57 -4.81
CA ALA A 353 12.66 3.77 -6.19
C ALA A 353 13.81 4.20 -7.10
N ARG A 354 14.87 4.81 -6.56
CA ARG A 354 16.05 5.24 -7.30
C ARG A 354 17.09 4.14 -7.43
N SER A 355 17.75 4.07 -8.59
CA SER A 355 18.67 2.99 -8.95
C SER A 355 20.11 3.16 -8.45
N ASP A 356 20.49 4.37 -8.00
CA ASP A 356 21.87 4.74 -7.65
C ASP A 356 22.16 4.69 -6.14
N LEU A 357 21.17 4.29 -5.30
CA LEU A 357 21.34 4.23 -3.86
C LEU A 357 22.08 2.97 -3.43
N ASP A 358 23.11 3.12 -2.58
CA ASP A 358 23.76 1.99 -1.90
C ASP A 358 22.80 1.46 -0.80
N ILE A 359 22.43 0.19 -0.90
CA ILE A 359 21.55 -0.48 0.07
C ILE A 359 22.30 -1.45 0.99
N SER A 360 23.61 -1.27 1.15
CA SER A 360 24.42 -2.14 2.03
C SER A 360 23.97 -2.13 3.49
N ASP A 361 23.32 -1.05 3.95
CA ASP A 361 22.76 -0.91 5.28
C ASP A 361 21.34 -1.53 5.42
N PHE A 362 20.75 -1.99 4.31
CA PHE A 362 19.47 -2.70 4.33
C PHE A 362 19.69 -4.18 4.71
N ASP A 363 18.65 -4.80 5.26
CA ASP A 363 18.67 -6.23 5.60
C ASP A 363 18.73 -7.15 4.36
N SER A 364 18.97 -8.43 4.61
CA SER A 364 19.13 -9.43 3.55
C SER A 364 17.88 -9.59 2.67
N CYS A 365 16.66 -9.40 3.23
CA CYS A 365 15.41 -9.48 2.46
C CYS A 365 15.30 -8.33 1.47
N ALA A 366 15.65 -7.09 1.86
CA ALA A 366 15.64 -5.94 0.97
C ALA A 366 16.73 -6.04 -0.10
N GLN A 367 17.94 -6.49 0.27
CA GLN A 367 19.03 -6.71 -0.70
C GLN A 367 18.64 -7.77 -1.74
N GLN A 368 18.01 -8.87 -1.30
CA GLN A 368 17.45 -9.89 -2.20
C GLN A 368 16.35 -9.29 -3.09
N SER A 369 15.43 -8.49 -2.52
CA SER A 369 14.36 -7.84 -3.28
C SER A 369 14.90 -6.97 -4.42
N LEU A 370 15.92 -6.13 -4.15
CA LEU A 370 16.52 -5.29 -5.19
C LEU A 370 17.21 -6.12 -6.29
N ALA A 371 17.96 -7.16 -5.89
CA ALA A 371 18.63 -8.04 -6.85
C ALA A 371 17.62 -8.76 -7.74
N ASP A 372 16.51 -9.25 -7.16
CA ASP A 372 15.44 -9.92 -7.92
C ASP A 372 14.68 -8.95 -8.81
N PHE A 373 14.40 -7.72 -8.35
CA PHE A 373 13.77 -6.68 -9.18
C PHE A 373 14.58 -6.39 -10.43
N GLN A 374 15.90 -6.17 -10.27
CA GLN A 374 16.80 -5.92 -11.40
C GLN A 374 16.88 -7.12 -12.35
N ARG A 375 17.06 -8.33 -11.80
CA ARG A 375 17.13 -9.56 -12.58
C ARG A 375 15.85 -9.81 -13.38
N THR A 376 14.69 -9.72 -12.75
CA THR A 376 13.40 -9.99 -13.40
C THR A 376 13.00 -8.91 -14.39
N ALA A 377 13.45 -7.66 -14.23
CA ALA A 377 13.29 -6.61 -15.23
C ALA A 377 14.04 -6.95 -16.53
N ASP A 378 15.25 -7.52 -16.43
CA ASP A 378 16.07 -7.90 -17.57
C ASP A 378 15.59 -9.22 -18.22
N GLU A 379 15.09 -10.16 -17.43
CA GLU A 379 14.74 -11.52 -17.85
C GLU A 379 13.25 -11.73 -18.20
N GLY A 380 12.38 -10.74 -17.94
CA GLY A 380 10.96 -10.76 -18.28
C GLY A 380 10.05 -11.35 -17.21
N GLY A 381 10.55 -11.53 -15.97
CA GLY A 381 9.77 -12.00 -14.82
C GLY A 381 9.12 -10.90 -13.99
N LEU A 382 9.30 -9.62 -14.35
CA LEU A 382 8.72 -8.48 -13.64
C LEU A 382 7.27 -8.25 -14.08
N VAL A 383 6.32 -8.36 -13.16
CA VAL A 383 4.88 -8.20 -13.44
C VAL A 383 4.22 -7.20 -12.49
N PRO A 384 3.28 -6.36 -12.99
CA PRO A 384 2.57 -5.40 -12.13
C PRO A 384 1.53 -6.11 -11.26
N SER A 385 1.40 -5.69 -9.99
CA SER A 385 0.41 -6.25 -9.08
C SER A 385 -1.01 -5.88 -9.50
N LEU A 386 -1.87 -6.90 -9.66
CA LEU A 386 -3.32 -6.71 -9.78
C LEU A 386 -3.90 -6.22 -8.46
N ALA A 387 -3.51 -6.84 -7.34
CA ALA A 387 -4.05 -6.55 -6.02
C ALA A 387 -3.75 -5.12 -5.54
N HIS A 388 -2.71 -4.46 -6.09
CA HIS A 388 -2.30 -3.12 -5.67
C HIS A 388 -2.47 -2.06 -6.76
N GLY A 389 -3.36 -2.31 -7.73
CA GLY A 389 -3.76 -1.33 -8.74
C GLY A 389 -2.68 -0.98 -9.75
N MET A 390 -1.68 -1.86 -9.95
CA MET A 390 -0.62 -1.65 -10.94
C MET A 390 -0.93 -2.24 -12.32
N ALA A 391 -1.77 -3.28 -12.37
CA ALA A 391 -2.03 -4.06 -13.59
C ALA A 391 -3.18 -3.48 -14.42
N VAL A 392 -4.30 -3.15 -13.79
CA VAL A 392 -5.55 -2.78 -14.46
C VAL A 392 -6.20 -1.57 -13.80
N ARG A 393 -7.23 -1.01 -14.45
CA ARG A 393 -8.02 0.09 -13.90
C ARG A 393 -8.78 -0.34 -12.63
N ALA A 394 -9.05 0.62 -11.75
CA ALA A 394 -9.67 0.35 -10.44
C ALA A 394 -11.07 -0.30 -10.53
N ASP A 395 -11.87 0.00 -11.57
CA ASP A 395 -13.19 -0.61 -11.78
C ASP A 395 -13.08 -2.10 -12.17
N VAL A 396 -12.11 -2.45 -13.01
CA VAL A 396 -11.79 -3.84 -13.38
C VAL A 396 -11.25 -4.60 -12.17
N GLN A 397 -10.29 -4.00 -11.46
CA GLN A 397 -9.71 -4.55 -10.23
C GLN A 397 -10.80 -4.90 -9.21
N GLY A 398 -11.70 -3.95 -8.93
CA GLY A 398 -12.80 -4.17 -7.99
C GLY A 398 -13.74 -5.31 -8.41
N ALA A 399 -14.05 -5.42 -9.71
CA ALA A 399 -14.87 -6.51 -10.21
C ALA A 399 -14.18 -7.89 -10.08
N ILE A 400 -12.86 -7.94 -10.31
CA ILE A 400 -12.05 -9.15 -10.08
C ILE A 400 -11.98 -9.48 -8.59
N PHE A 401 -11.80 -8.50 -7.71
CA PHE A 401 -11.80 -8.70 -6.25
C PHE A 401 -13.09 -9.33 -5.77
N ASP A 402 -14.24 -8.87 -6.26
CA ASP A 402 -15.54 -9.44 -5.91
C ASP A 402 -15.61 -10.93 -6.28
N VAL A 403 -15.12 -11.33 -7.45
CA VAL A 403 -15.10 -12.74 -7.87
C VAL A 403 -14.14 -13.54 -6.99
N VAL A 404 -12.91 -13.07 -6.81
CA VAL A 404 -11.84 -13.75 -6.05
C VAL A 404 -12.25 -13.96 -4.60
N THR A 405 -12.72 -12.91 -3.93
CA THR A 405 -13.17 -12.99 -2.52
C THR A 405 -14.38 -13.87 -2.35
N ASN A 406 -15.37 -13.77 -3.27
CA ASN A 406 -16.55 -14.64 -3.21
C ASN A 406 -16.16 -16.11 -3.40
N TYR A 407 -15.30 -16.41 -4.38
CA TYR A 407 -14.82 -17.77 -4.62
C TYR A 407 -14.04 -18.33 -3.43
N PHE A 408 -13.14 -17.53 -2.85
CA PHE A 408 -12.32 -17.92 -1.70
C PHE A 408 -13.14 -18.26 -0.46
N ASN A 409 -14.24 -17.56 -0.25
CA ASN A 409 -15.09 -17.71 0.94
C ASN A 409 -16.31 -18.60 0.72
N ASP A 410 -16.71 -18.93 -0.53
CA ASP A 410 -17.78 -19.87 -0.84
C ASP A 410 -17.23 -21.27 -1.12
N THR A 411 -17.41 -22.17 -0.16
CA THR A 411 -16.94 -23.56 -0.28
C THR A 411 -17.66 -24.36 -1.39
N ASN A 412 -18.79 -23.87 -1.90
CA ASN A 412 -19.60 -24.59 -2.89
C ASN A 412 -19.37 -24.10 -4.33
N MET A 413 -18.78 -22.92 -4.53
CA MET A 413 -18.51 -22.40 -5.87
C MET A 413 -17.41 -23.24 -6.54
N PRO A 414 -17.65 -23.86 -7.70
CA PRO A 414 -16.61 -24.56 -8.46
C PRO A 414 -15.65 -23.58 -9.12
N ALA A 415 -14.41 -24.02 -9.40
CA ALA A 415 -13.40 -23.18 -10.02
C ALA A 415 -13.76 -22.74 -11.45
N GLU A 416 -14.46 -23.58 -12.19
CA GLU A 416 -14.98 -23.27 -13.51
C GLU A 416 -15.96 -22.09 -13.48
N GLU A 417 -16.86 -22.05 -12.51
CA GLU A 417 -17.79 -20.93 -12.35
C GLU A 417 -17.05 -19.64 -11.97
N ALA A 418 -16.02 -19.72 -11.12
CA ALA A 418 -15.19 -18.58 -10.78
C ALA A 418 -14.43 -18.05 -12.01
N ALA A 419 -13.87 -18.92 -12.83
CA ALA A 419 -13.19 -18.56 -14.08
C ALA A 419 -14.14 -17.87 -15.08
N GLU A 420 -15.36 -18.38 -15.27
CA GLU A 420 -16.40 -17.74 -16.10
C GLU A 420 -16.78 -16.35 -15.57
N ARG A 421 -16.83 -16.18 -14.24
CA ARG A 421 -17.11 -14.89 -13.62
C ARG A 421 -15.95 -13.92 -13.77
N LEU A 422 -14.68 -14.37 -13.76
CA LEU A 422 -13.50 -13.54 -14.04
C LEU A 422 -13.55 -12.98 -15.46
N VAL A 423 -13.89 -13.82 -16.46
CA VAL A 423 -14.11 -13.36 -17.84
C VAL A 423 -15.19 -12.28 -17.89
N SER A 424 -16.33 -12.52 -17.25
CA SER A 424 -17.45 -11.56 -17.24
C SER A 424 -17.08 -10.25 -16.54
N ALA A 425 -16.28 -10.29 -15.47
CA ALA A 425 -15.78 -9.11 -14.75
C ALA A 425 -14.86 -8.27 -15.65
N ALA A 426 -13.92 -8.91 -16.35
CA ALA A 426 -13.01 -8.24 -17.27
C ALA A 426 -13.74 -7.61 -18.48
N GLU A 427 -14.70 -8.31 -19.08
CA GLU A 427 -15.51 -7.81 -20.21
C GLU A 427 -16.41 -6.62 -19.81
N THR A 428 -17.05 -6.68 -18.64
CA THR A 428 -18.01 -5.63 -18.20
C THR A 428 -17.30 -4.31 -17.90
N ALA A 429 -16.09 -4.37 -17.36
CA ALA A 429 -15.31 -3.18 -17.02
C ALA A 429 -14.54 -2.60 -18.24
N SER A 430 -14.51 -3.29 -19.38
CA SER A 430 -13.87 -2.82 -20.63
C SER A 430 -14.73 -1.82 -21.43
N PHE A 431 -15.94 -1.50 -20.98
CA PHE A 431 -16.87 -0.53 -21.59
C PHE A 431 -16.92 0.75 -20.76
#